data_8636f4dba1c054d927731acba504568d
#
_entry.id   8636f4dba1c054d927731acba504568d
#
_cell.length_a   1.000
_cell.length_b   1.000
_cell.length_c   1.000
_cell.angle_alpha   90.00
_cell.angle_beta   90.00
_cell.angle_gamma   90.00
#
_symmetry.space_group_name_H-M   'P 1'
#
loop_
_entity.id
_entity.type
_entity.pdbx_description
1 polymer ?
#
loop_
_entity_poly.entity_id
_entity_poly.type
_entity_poly.pdbx_seq_one_letter_code
_entity_poly.pdbx_strand_id
1 'polypeptide(L)'
;LLNEVIRPLRRSDKGGGWNVLVVDRLAMRMLSACCKMHDIMDEGITIVEDISKRREPLTVNFMHGRNQYKCAHVFFTEACPDQLFSILSKSSAAKFIKTLKEINIAFTPYESQVYSLDSPDTFFLYYNAQKQGDLTTNLERIAEQIATVCATLSEYPVLRYRADFERNVELAHLVQQKLDAYKADDPSMGEGADKARSQLMILDRGFDATSPLLHELTLQAMTHDLLDIENDVYRYETGGNDSVDKEVLLDENDDLWVENRHKHIAVVSQEVTKGLKKFSESKAGMKADAKSIKDLSMMIKKMPQYQKELNKFSTHFHLAEECMRKYQQGIDKLCKVEQDLAMQVDAEGERVRDPMKLMVPLLIDPAVEPCDRITEENLEKLLQHANIDMVEKDTLTNASYLGLNIVTDQGRKRVWTPSRKERANEQVYQSSRWVPVLKDIMEDAIDDKLDMKHFPFLAGRQVNPTYRAPTSARYGQWHKERGHQTSYRSGPRLIVFIVGGVTYSEMRVAYEVTKDKKPWEVVIGMLFLPNALDFCF
;
A
#
# COMPACT_ATOMS: atom_id res chain seq x y z
N LEU A 1 -8.91 -15.35 -6.05
CA LEU A 1 -9.88 -15.09 -7.14
C LEU A 1 -9.86 -16.20 -8.19
N LEU A 2 -8.76 -16.43 -8.91
CA LEU A 2 -8.71 -17.45 -9.97
C LEU A 2 -9.04 -18.85 -9.43
N ASN A 3 -8.41 -19.29 -8.35
CA ASN A 3 -8.56 -20.65 -7.82
C ASN A 3 -9.91 -20.91 -7.15
N GLU A 4 -10.44 -19.93 -6.39
CA GLU A 4 -11.63 -20.10 -5.56
C GLU A 4 -12.92 -19.71 -6.28
N VAL A 5 -12.84 -18.79 -7.25
CA VAL A 5 -13.99 -18.22 -7.94
C VAL A 5 -14.10 -18.75 -9.37
N ILE A 6 -13.10 -18.47 -10.20
CA ILE A 6 -13.21 -18.68 -11.65
C ILE A 6 -13.00 -20.16 -12.05
N ARG A 7 -11.92 -20.80 -11.58
CA ARG A 7 -11.63 -22.20 -11.93
C ARG A 7 -12.67 -23.23 -11.54
N PRO A 8 -13.33 -23.13 -10.36
CA PRO A 8 -14.40 -24.05 -10.01
C PRO A 8 -15.59 -23.99 -10.96
N LEU A 9 -15.91 -22.81 -11.51
CA LEU A 9 -17.02 -22.62 -12.46
C LEU A 9 -16.74 -23.31 -13.79
N ARG A 10 -15.50 -23.23 -14.29
CA ARG A 10 -15.08 -23.92 -15.52
C ARG A 10 -15.27 -25.44 -15.46
N ARG A 11 -15.08 -26.02 -14.29
CA ARG A 11 -15.24 -27.48 -14.08
C ARG A 11 -16.72 -27.92 -14.06
N SER A 12 -17.63 -27.00 -13.71
CA SER A 12 -19.05 -27.30 -13.61
C SER A 12 -19.79 -27.18 -14.94
N ASP A 13 -19.31 -26.37 -15.88
CA ASP A 13 -19.95 -26.11 -17.17
C ASP A 13 -19.25 -26.87 -18.31
N LYS A 14 -19.68 -28.12 -18.53
CA LYS A 14 -19.21 -28.95 -19.67
C LYS A 14 -19.81 -28.54 -21.02
N GLY A 15 -20.58 -27.47 -21.08
CA GLY A 15 -21.32 -27.08 -22.30
C GLY A 15 -20.82 -25.75 -22.84
N GLY A 16 -19.77 -25.71 -23.63
CA GLY A 16 -19.25 -24.72 -24.59
C GLY A 16 -19.92 -23.34 -24.71
N GLY A 17 -20.38 -22.74 -23.62
CA GLY A 17 -20.99 -21.41 -23.57
C GLY A 17 -19.95 -20.33 -23.27
N TRP A 18 -20.26 -19.11 -23.65
CA TRP A 18 -19.47 -17.94 -23.32
C TRP A 18 -19.69 -17.56 -21.86
N ASN A 19 -18.62 -17.38 -21.11
CA ASN A 19 -18.64 -16.92 -19.73
C ASN A 19 -18.32 -15.43 -19.69
N VAL A 20 -19.20 -14.66 -19.05
CA VAL A 20 -19.06 -13.22 -18.84
C VAL A 20 -18.82 -12.97 -17.36
N LEU A 21 -17.75 -12.24 -17.06
CA LEU A 21 -17.45 -11.78 -15.70
C LEU A 21 -17.99 -10.35 -15.55
N VAL A 22 -18.99 -10.19 -14.68
CA VAL A 22 -19.57 -8.89 -14.35
C VAL A 22 -19.05 -8.48 -12.98
N VAL A 23 -18.42 -7.32 -12.87
CA VAL A 23 -17.78 -6.82 -11.65
C VAL A 23 -18.21 -5.40 -11.34
N ASP A 24 -18.22 -5.04 -10.07
CA ASP A 24 -18.34 -3.66 -9.65
C ASP A 24 -16.96 -2.95 -9.73
N ARG A 25 -16.94 -1.66 -9.40
CA ARG A 25 -15.71 -0.84 -9.48
C ARG A 25 -14.60 -1.38 -8.56
N LEU A 26 -14.96 -1.81 -7.34
CA LEU A 26 -13.99 -2.32 -6.37
C LEU A 26 -13.42 -3.67 -6.81
N ALA A 27 -14.30 -4.62 -7.20
CA ALA A 27 -13.88 -5.91 -7.71
C ALA A 27 -13.06 -5.79 -9.01
N MET A 28 -13.33 -4.79 -9.86
CA MET A 28 -12.51 -4.49 -11.04
C MET A 28 -11.09 -4.07 -10.65
N ARG A 29 -10.94 -3.20 -9.66
CA ARG A 29 -9.62 -2.78 -9.14
C ARG A 29 -8.87 -3.97 -8.53
N MET A 30 -9.53 -4.76 -7.70
CA MET A 30 -8.95 -5.99 -7.13
C MET A 30 -8.46 -6.96 -8.21
N LEU A 31 -9.29 -7.16 -9.25
CA LEU A 31 -8.97 -8.05 -10.35
C LEU A 31 -7.78 -7.55 -11.16
N SER A 32 -7.75 -6.26 -11.49
CA SER A 32 -6.66 -5.61 -12.25
C SER A 32 -5.34 -5.64 -11.49
N ALA A 33 -5.38 -5.52 -10.16
CA ALA A 33 -4.18 -5.59 -9.33
C ALA A 33 -3.59 -7.01 -9.23
N CYS A 34 -4.42 -8.06 -9.39
CA CYS A 34 -4.00 -9.45 -9.16
C CYS A 34 -3.82 -10.28 -10.43
N CYS A 35 -4.51 -9.92 -11.53
CA CYS A 35 -4.64 -10.76 -12.72
C CYS A 35 -4.48 -9.94 -13.99
N LYS A 36 -3.74 -10.49 -14.95
CA LYS A 36 -3.75 -9.95 -16.32
C LYS A 36 -4.98 -10.46 -17.06
N MET A 37 -5.44 -9.71 -18.06
CA MET A 37 -6.62 -10.09 -18.84
C MET A 37 -6.46 -11.49 -19.49
N HIS A 38 -5.25 -11.84 -19.95
CA HIS A 38 -5.01 -13.16 -20.54
C HIS A 38 -5.15 -14.30 -19.52
N ASP A 39 -4.78 -14.09 -18.24
CA ASP A 39 -4.94 -15.11 -17.19
C ASP A 39 -6.42 -15.43 -16.98
N ILE A 40 -7.27 -14.40 -17.08
CA ILE A 40 -8.72 -14.51 -16.95
C ILE A 40 -9.32 -15.20 -18.18
N MET A 41 -8.84 -14.84 -19.37
CA MET A 41 -9.27 -15.46 -20.64
C MET A 41 -8.87 -16.94 -20.73
N ASP A 42 -7.67 -17.30 -20.25
CA ASP A 42 -7.20 -18.69 -20.20
C ASP A 42 -8.07 -19.56 -19.30
N GLU A 43 -8.72 -18.97 -18.30
CA GLU A 43 -9.72 -19.64 -17.46
C GLU A 43 -11.12 -19.71 -18.08
N GLY A 44 -11.29 -19.26 -19.32
CA GLY A 44 -12.52 -19.39 -20.10
C GLY A 44 -13.51 -18.24 -19.93
N ILE A 45 -13.09 -17.11 -19.39
CA ILE A 45 -13.88 -15.86 -19.37
C ILE A 45 -13.66 -15.14 -20.70
N THR A 46 -14.72 -14.85 -21.40
CA THR A 46 -14.65 -14.23 -22.74
C THR A 46 -14.73 -12.71 -22.68
N ILE A 47 -15.50 -12.18 -21.72
CA ILE A 47 -15.78 -10.75 -21.58
C ILE A 47 -15.78 -10.40 -20.10
N VAL A 48 -15.18 -9.23 -19.75
CA VAL A 48 -15.27 -8.61 -18.43
C VAL A 48 -16.07 -7.31 -18.55
N GLU A 49 -17.04 -7.09 -17.69
CA GLU A 49 -17.96 -5.95 -17.76
C GLU A 49 -18.19 -5.32 -16.39
N ASP A 50 -18.43 -4.01 -16.43
CA ASP A 50 -18.84 -3.24 -15.27
C ASP A 50 -20.34 -3.36 -15.03
N ILE A 51 -20.76 -3.69 -13.81
CA ILE A 51 -22.16 -3.87 -13.41
C ILE A 51 -22.97 -2.56 -13.52
N SER A 52 -22.33 -1.40 -13.41
CA SER A 52 -22.99 -0.09 -13.49
C SER A 52 -23.27 0.36 -14.92
N LYS A 53 -22.60 -0.22 -15.93
CA LYS A 53 -22.81 0.13 -17.32
C LYS A 53 -24.16 -0.42 -17.81
N ARG A 54 -25.10 0.49 -18.10
CA ARG A 54 -26.32 0.13 -18.82
C ARG A 54 -25.94 -0.36 -20.21
N ARG A 55 -26.30 -1.61 -20.50
CA ARG A 55 -26.22 -2.10 -21.87
C ARG A 55 -27.32 -1.48 -22.70
N GLU A 56 -26.94 -0.86 -23.82
CA GLU A 56 -27.88 -0.74 -24.93
C GLU A 56 -28.23 -2.17 -25.40
N PRO A 57 -29.49 -2.48 -25.62
CA PRO A 57 -29.86 -3.77 -26.18
C PRO A 57 -29.07 -3.92 -27.50
N LEU A 58 -28.16 -4.88 -27.55
CA LEU A 58 -27.45 -5.24 -28.77
C LEU A 58 -28.48 -5.44 -29.86
N THR A 59 -28.49 -4.56 -30.86
CA THR A 59 -29.41 -4.52 -31.99
C THR A 59 -29.18 -5.67 -32.97
N VAL A 60 -28.97 -6.89 -32.47
CA VAL A 60 -28.91 -8.09 -33.29
C VAL A 60 -29.92 -9.10 -32.69
N ASN A 61 -31.15 -9.03 -33.21
CA ASN A 61 -32.18 -10.09 -33.17
C ASN A 61 -32.49 -10.75 -31.81
N PHE A 62 -32.72 -9.99 -30.74
CA PHE A 62 -33.33 -10.49 -29.51
C PHE A 62 -34.72 -9.85 -29.28
N MET A 63 -35.57 -9.97 -30.26
CA MET A 63 -37.00 -9.84 -30.07
C MET A 63 -37.47 -11.12 -29.36
N HIS A 64 -37.65 -11.08 -28.09
CA HIS A 64 -38.51 -11.84 -27.17
C HIS A 64 -37.78 -11.93 -25.82
N GLY A 65 -38.26 -11.29 -24.81
CA GLY A 65 -37.99 -11.29 -23.39
C GLY A 65 -37.29 -12.50 -22.72
N ARG A 66 -36.28 -13.05 -23.34
CA ARG A 66 -35.47 -14.16 -22.82
C ARG A 66 -34.23 -13.62 -22.12
N ASN A 67 -34.05 -14.08 -20.92
CA ASN A 67 -32.83 -13.80 -20.15
C ASN A 67 -31.56 -14.01 -20.99
N GLN A 68 -30.69 -13.04 -21.00
CA GLN A 68 -29.41 -13.10 -21.76
C GLN A 68 -28.49 -14.23 -21.27
N TYR A 69 -28.61 -14.61 -19.99
CA TYR A 69 -27.79 -15.62 -19.35
C TYR A 69 -28.62 -16.84 -18.94
N LYS A 70 -28.03 -18.03 -19.10
CA LYS A 70 -28.66 -19.29 -18.66
C LYS A 70 -28.67 -19.42 -17.14
N CYS A 71 -27.64 -18.93 -16.49
CA CYS A 71 -27.48 -18.91 -15.03
C CYS A 71 -26.49 -17.84 -14.60
N ALA A 72 -26.54 -17.50 -13.33
CA ALA A 72 -25.62 -16.59 -12.67
C ALA A 72 -24.93 -17.28 -11.51
N HIS A 73 -23.67 -16.94 -11.31
CA HIS A 73 -22.89 -17.25 -10.12
C HIS A 73 -22.53 -15.93 -9.46
N VAL A 74 -22.99 -15.73 -8.24
CA VAL A 74 -22.82 -14.47 -7.50
C VAL A 74 -21.80 -14.68 -6.39
N PHE A 75 -20.81 -13.80 -6.35
CA PHE A 75 -19.79 -13.80 -5.33
C PHE A 75 -19.74 -12.42 -4.68
N PHE A 76 -19.88 -12.37 -3.37
CA PHE A 76 -19.74 -11.17 -2.60
C PHE A 76 -18.31 -11.08 -2.08
N THR A 77 -17.67 -9.93 -2.26
CA THR A 77 -16.32 -9.66 -1.72
C THR A 77 -16.35 -9.34 -0.23
N GLU A 78 -17.48 -8.84 0.25
CA GLU A 78 -17.78 -8.57 1.67
C GLU A 78 -18.99 -9.40 2.12
N ALA A 79 -19.24 -9.47 3.43
CA ALA A 79 -20.44 -10.08 3.97
C ALA A 79 -21.70 -9.40 3.44
N CYS A 80 -22.65 -10.18 2.92
CA CYS A 80 -23.89 -9.65 2.39
C CYS A 80 -24.86 -9.32 3.55
N PRO A 81 -25.27 -8.04 3.73
CA PRO A 81 -26.26 -7.70 4.76
C PRO A 81 -27.56 -8.49 4.61
N ASP A 82 -28.10 -8.99 5.73
CA ASP A 82 -29.32 -9.83 5.76
C ASP A 82 -30.49 -9.22 5.00
N GLN A 83 -30.65 -7.90 5.07
CA GLN A 83 -31.71 -7.17 4.35
C GLN A 83 -31.55 -7.30 2.85
N LEU A 84 -30.33 -7.12 2.32
CA LEU A 84 -30.03 -7.25 0.88
C LEU A 84 -30.14 -8.70 0.44
N PHE A 85 -29.65 -9.64 1.24
CA PHE A 85 -29.84 -11.07 0.99
C PHE A 85 -31.31 -11.44 0.91
N SER A 86 -32.17 -10.94 1.82
CA SER A 86 -33.61 -11.16 1.81
C SER A 86 -34.29 -10.59 0.56
N ILE A 87 -33.86 -9.42 0.08
CA ILE A 87 -34.36 -8.83 -1.17
C ILE A 87 -33.94 -9.69 -2.37
N LEU A 88 -32.69 -10.08 -2.45
CA LEU A 88 -32.15 -10.89 -3.52
C LEU A 88 -32.87 -12.27 -3.60
N SER A 89 -33.01 -12.94 -2.44
CA SER A 89 -33.66 -14.26 -2.37
C SER A 89 -35.14 -14.27 -2.77
N LYS A 90 -35.83 -13.16 -2.57
CA LYS A 90 -37.25 -12.98 -2.98
C LYS A 90 -37.40 -12.45 -4.40
N SER A 91 -36.30 -12.04 -5.04
CA SER A 91 -36.36 -11.50 -6.40
C SER A 91 -36.56 -12.58 -7.46
N SER A 92 -37.01 -12.18 -8.63
CA SER A 92 -37.13 -13.08 -9.79
C SER A 92 -35.76 -13.60 -10.26
N ALA A 93 -34.69 -12.89 -9.94
CA ALA A 93 -33.30 -13.26 -10.27
C ALA A 93 -32.83 -14.51 -9.50
N ALA A 94 -33.36 -14.77 -8.29
CA ALA A 94 -32.99 -15.92 -7.48
C ALA A 94 -33.12 -17.27 -8.22
N LYS A 95 -34.09 -17.39 -9.15
CA LYS A 95 -34.33 -18.59 -9.96
C LYS A 95 -33.17 -18.92 -10.91
N PHE A 96 -32.33 -17.93 -11.25
CA PHE A 96 -31.22 -18.07 -12.19
C PHE A 96 -29.87 -18.18 -11.48
N ILE A 97 -29.81 -17.91 -10.17
CA ILE A 97 -28.60 -17.99 -9.36
C ILE A 97 -28.35 -19.46 -9.02
N LYS A 98 -27.27 -20.00 -9.53
CA LYS A 98 -26.80 -21.37 -9.21
C LYS A 98 -25.84 -21.40 -8.01
N THR A 99 -25.04 -20.36 -7.84
CA THR A 99 -24.10 -20.22 -6.74
C THR A 99 -24.24 -18.84 -6.15
N LEU A 100 -24.32 -18.78 -4.83
CA LEU A 100 -24.20 -17.54 -4.07
C LEU A 100 -23.18 -17.81 -2.97
N LYS A 101 -22.08 -17.08 -2.96
CA LYS A 101 -20.98 -17.30 -2.03
C LYS A 101 -20.34 -15.98 -1.62
N GLU A 102 -20.02 -15.85 -0.35
CA GLU A 102 -19.11 -14.83 0.16
C GLU A 102 -17.68 -15.34 0.04
N ILE A 103 -16.78 -14.51 -0.50
CA ILE A 103 -15.38 -14.88 -0.72
C ILE A 103 -14.43 -14.14 0.21
N ASN A 104 -14.97 -13.18 0.98
CA ASN A 104 -14.27 -12.47 2.05
C ASN A 104 -12.91 -11.90 1.62
N ILE A 105 -12.92 -11.08 0.58
CA ILE A 105 -11.77 -10.34 0.06
C ILE A 105 -12.17 -8.86 0.03
N ALA A 106 -12.17 -8.22 1.19
CA ALA A 106 -12.66 -6.86 1.36
C ALA A 106 -11.53 -5.82 1.40
N PHE A 107 -10.48 -6.03 0.61
CA PHE A 107 -9.33 -5.13 0.51
C PHE A 107 -8.78 -5.10 -0.91
N THR A 108 -8.09 -4.02 -1.25
CA THR A 108 -7.40 -3.88 -2.55
C THR A 108 -5.90 -4.05 -2.35
N PRO A 109 -5.26 -5.04 -2.96
CA PRO A 109 -3.81 -5.09 -2.99
C PRO A 109 -3.31 -3.94 -3.87
N TYR A 110 -2.36 -3.18 -3.36
CA TYR A 110 -1.76 -2.04 -4.06
C TYR A 110 -0.38 -2.41 -4.60
N GLU A 111 0.46 -2.93 -3.72
CA GLU A 111 1.77 -3.49 -4.05
C GLU A 111 1.93 -4.87 -3.41
N SER A 112 3.00 -5.57 -3.72
CA SER A 112 3.25 -6.92 -3.18
C SER A 112 3.26 -7.01 -1.65
N GLN A 113 3.58 -5.90 -0.95
CA GLN A 113 3.57 -5.78 0.50
C GLN A 113 2.63 -4.68 1.04
N VAL A 114 1.79 -4.10 0.18
CA VAL A 114 0.93 -2.96 0.53
C VAL A 114 -0.51 -3.24 0.12
N TYR A 115 -1.45 -3.00 1.05
CA TYR A 115 -2.89 -3.11 0.78
C TYR A 115 -3.66 -1.88 1.29
N SER A 116 -4.79 -1.61 0.66
CA SER A 116 -5.72 -0.55 1.05
C SER A 116 -7.11 -1.12 1.35
N LEU A 117 -7.79 -0.57 2.32
CA LEU A 117 -9.21 -0.90 2.58
C LEU A 117 -10.17 -0.06 1.74
N ASP A 118 -9.68 0.93 1.00
CA ASP A 118 -10.45 1.85 0.14
C ASP A 118 -11.63 2.52 0.90
N SER A 119 -11.35 2.99 2.12
CA SER A 119 -12.34 3.56 3.05
C SER A 119 -11.90 4.93 3.58
N PRO A 120 -11.80 5.98 2.73
CA PRO A 120 -11.31 7.30 3.13
C PRO A 120 -12.19 7.98 4.19
N ASP A 121 -13.52 7.84 4.09
CA ASP A 121 -14.46 8.46 5.05
C ASP A 121 -14.26 7.98 6.49
N THR A 122 -13.67 6.82 6.66
CA THR A 122 -13.38 6.25 7.97
C THR A 122 -12.36 7.06 8.74
N PHE A 123 -11.39 7.68 8.07
CA PHE A 123 -10.39 8.53 8.72
C PHE A 123 -11.07 9.64 9.52
N PHE A 124 -11.98 10.36 8.88
CA PHE A 124 -12.74 11.43 9.53
C PHE A 124 -13.58 10.92 10.71
N LEU A 125 -14.29 9.81 10.54
CA LEU A 125 -15.11 9.21 11.62
C LEU A 125 -14.24 8.72 12.79
N TYR A 126 -13.08 8.20 12.49
CA TYR A 126 -12.17 7.65 13.51
C TYR A 126 -11.60 8.71 14.43
N TYR A 127 -11.27 9.88 13.91
CA TYR A 127 -10.65 10.96 14.69
C TYR A 127 -11.68 11.98 15.20
N ASN A 128 -12.86 12.09 14.60
CA ASN A 128 -13.89 13.03 15.02
C ASN A 128 -14.74 12.48 16.18
N ALA A 129 -14.61 13.10 17.37
CA ALA A 129 -15.33 12.70 18.58
C ALA A 129 -16.86 12.94 18.54
N GLN A 130 -17.36 13.75 17.60
CA GLN A 130 -18.77 14.19 17.60
C GLN A 130 -19.72 13.25 16.86
N LYS A 131 -19.22 12.31 16.04
CA LYS A 131 -20.04 11.39 15.24
C LYS A 131 -19.97 9.93 15.74
N GLN A 132 -20.36 9.69 16.98
CA GLN A 132 -20.26 8.35 17.58
C GLN A 132 -21.21 7.30 16.96
N GLY A 133 -22.39 7.68 16.45
CA GLY A 133 -23.39 6.73 15.94
C GLY A 133 -22.91 5.90 14.73
N ASP A 134 -22.18 6.52 13.81
CA ASP A 134 -21.67 5.86 12.60
C ASP A 134 -20.32 5.19 12.84
N LEU A 135 -19.62 5.54 13.92
CA LEU A 135 -18.29 5.06 14.24
C LEU A 135 -18.24 3.56 14.49
N THR A 136 -19.16 3.04 15.32
CA THR A 136 -19.17 1.61 15.67
C THR A 136 -19.35 0.73 14.44
N THR A 137 -20.31 1.06 13.58
CA THR A 137 -20.53 0.33 12.31
C THR A 137 -19.31 0.39 11.41
N ASN A 138 -18.64 1.54 11.35
CA ASN A 138 -17.41 1.70 10.58
C ASN A 138 -16.24 0.88 11.16
N LEU A 139 -16.06 0.89 12.48
CA LEU A 139 -15.03 0.08 13.15
C LEU A 139 -15.26 -1.42 12.94
N GLU A 140 -16.50 -1.89 13.02
CA GLU A 140 -16.85 -3.28 12.71
C GLU A 140 -16.50 -3.64 11.27
N ARG A 141 -16.79 -2.75 10.31
CA ARG A 141 -16.45 -2.95 8.91
C ARG A 141 -14.94 -3.02 8.68
N ILE A 142 -14.17 -2.09 9.25
CA ILE A 142 -12.70 -2.13 9.15
C ILE A 142 -12.15 -3.39 9.79
N ALA A 143 -12.67 -3.78 10.95
CA ALA A 143 -12.23 -4.98 11.64
C ALA A 143 -12.46 -6.23 10.78
N GLU A 144 -13.61 -6.31 10.10
CA GLU A 144 -13.91 -7.36 9.13
C GLU A 144 -12.92 -7.33 7.97
N GLN A 145 -12.68 -6.16 7.37
CA GLN A 145 -11.76 -6.00 6.25
C GLN A 145 -10.33 -6.44 6.63
N ILE A 146 -9.82 -6.04 7.80
CA ILE A 146 -8.50 -6.47 8.31
C ILE A 146 -8.47 -7.99 8.53
N ALA A 147 -9.53 -8.56 9.07
CA ALA A 147 -9.62 -10.00 9.27
C ALA A 147 -9.60 -10.77 7.94
N THR A 148 -10.24 -10.23 6.86
CA THR A 148 -10.17 -10.84 5.52
C THR A 148 -8.75 -10.84 4.95
N VAL A 149 -7.94 -9.81 5.22
CA VAL A 149 -6.50 -9.79 4.86
C VAL A 149 -5.78 -10.95 5.55
N CYS A 150 -5.95 -11.07 6.87
CA CYS A 150 -5.32 -12.15 7.63
C CYS A 150 -5.77 -13.54 7.13
N ALA A 151 -7.06 -13.73 6.87
CA ALA A 151 -7.61 -14.97 6.33
C ALA A 151 -7.01 -15.30 4.95
N THR A 152 -6.91 -14.30 4.05
CA THR A 152 -6.31 -14.46 2.72
C THR A 152 -4.84 -14.87 2.81
N LEU A 153 -4.11 -14.35 3.78
CA LEU A 153 -2.72 -14.73 4.06
C LEU A 153 -2.60 -16.04 4.85
N SER A 154 -3.73 -16.64 5.25
CA SER A 154 -3.80 -17.80 6.16
C SER A 154 -3.08 -17.55 7.49
N GLU A 155 -3.13 -16.32 8.02
CA GLU A 155 -2.50 -15.89 9.25
C GLU A 155 -3.52 -15.71 10.38
N TYR A 156 -3.18 -16.20 11.59
CA TYR A 156 -3.89 -15.89 12.83
C TYR A 156 -2.92 -15.18 13.77
N PRO A 157 -2.75 -13.84 13.59
CA PRO A 157 -1.71 -13.09 14.25
C PRO A 157 -1.98 -12.84 15.72
N VAL A 158 -0.92 -12.54 16.49
CA VAL A 158 -1.03 -11.87 17.79
C VAL A 158 -1.28 -10.40 17.57
N LEU A 159 -2.32 -9.85 18.22
CA LEU A 159 -2.63 -8.44 18.08
C LEU A 159 -1.83 -7.57 19.05
N ARG A 160 -1.32 -6.49 18.51
CA ARG A 160 -0.63 -5.42 19.21
C ARG A 160 -1.17 -4.08 18.72
N TYR A 161 -1.25 -3.08 19.58
CA TYR A 161 -1.78 -1.77 19.20
C TYR A 161 -1.05 -0.65 19.93
N ARG A 162 -1.10 0.57 19.39
CA ARG A 162 -0.63 1.77 20.08
C ARG A 162 -1.65 2.19 21.13
N ALA A 163 -1.26 2.23 22.40
CA ALA A 163 -2.17 2.48 23.54
C ALA A 163 -2.46 3.96 23.76
N ASP A 164 -1.66 4.86 23.19
CA ASP A 164 -1.80 6.30 23.42
C ASP A 164 -3.08 6.91 22.80
N PHE A 165 -3.74 6.17 21.91
CA PHE A 165 -5.02 6.52 21.31
C PHE A 165 -6.07 5.47 21.64
N GLU A 166 -7.10 5.85 22.41
CA GLU A 166 -8.08 4.94 23.03
C GLU A 166 -8.83 4.06 22.01
N ARG A 167 -9.16 4.60 20.83
CA ARG A 167 -9.90 3.84 19.79
C ARG A 167 -9.11 2.70 19.17
N ASN A 168 -7.79 2.71 19.30
CA ASN A 168 -6.97 1.59 18.82
C ASN A 168 -7.28 0.30 19.58
N VAL A 169 -7.55 0.36 20.88
CA VAL A 169 -7.91 -0.83 21.67
C VAL A 169 -9.28 -1.36 21.29
N GLU A 170 -10.24 -0.48 21.02
CA GLU A 170 -11.57 -0.85 20.56
C GLU A 170 -11.49 -1.59 19.21
N LEU A 171 -10.79 -1.01 18.24
CA LEU A 171 -10.55 -1.66 16.95
C LEU A 171 -9.83 -3.00 17.11
N ALA A 172 -8.81 -3.07 17.98
CA ALA A 172 -8.09 -4.31 18.23
C ALA A 172 -8.99 -5.42 18.76
N HIS A 173 -9.92 -5.10 19.67
CA HIS A 173 -10.91 -6.07 20.18
C HIS A 173 -11.84 -6.57 19.07
N LEU A 174 -12.36 -5.67 18.25
CA LEU A 174 -13.22 -6.03 17.12
C LEU A 174 -12.49 -6.93 16.11
N VAL A 175 -11.24 -6.57 15.77
CA VAL A 175 -10.41 -7.41 14.88
C VAL A 175 -10.17 -8.79 15.47
N GLN A 176 -9.86 -8.89 16.78
CA GLN A 176 -9.68 -10.20 17.43
C GLN A 176 -10.96 -11.03 17.34
N GLN A 177 -12.11 -10.44 17.63
CA GLN A 177 -13.40 -11.12 17.56
C GLN A 177 -13.67 -11.67 16.14
N LYS A 178 -13.36 -10.90 15.10
CA LYS A 178 -13.51 -11.34 13.71
C LYS A 178 -12.53 -12.46 13.37
N LEU A 179 -11.27 -12.34 13.79
CA LEU A 179 -10.26 -13.39 13.60
C LEU A 179 -10.63 -14.70 14.29
N ASP A 180 -11.21 -14.63 15.49
CA ASP A 180 -11.69 -15.81 16.22
C ASP A 180 -12.81 -16.51 15.46
N ALA A 181 -13.72 -15.75 14.84
CA ALA A 181 -14.77 -16.32 13.97
C ALA A 181 -14.17 -17.02 12.75
N TYR A 182 -13.23 -16.38 12.03
CA TYR A 182 -12.54 -17.01 10.89
C TYR A 182 -11.74 -18.26 11.30
N LYS A 183 -11.10 -18.24 12.47
CA LYS A 183 -10.39 -19.40 13.02
C LYS A 183 -11.31 -20.54 13.38
N ALA A 184 -12.55 -20.23 13.83
CA ALA A 184 -13.57 -21.26 14.11
C ALA A 184 -14.06 -21.92 12.81
N ASP A 185 -14.19 -21.15 11.72
CA ASP A 185 -14.60 -21.66 10.42
C ASP A 185 -13.46 -22.42 9.71
N ASP A 186 -12.22 -21.94 9.82
CA ASP A 186 -11.02 -22.59 9.31
C ASP A 186 -10.00 -22.82 10.43
N PRO A 187 -10.06 -23.96 11.14
CA PRO A 187 -9.11 -24.29 12.20
C PRO A 187 -7.63 -24.35 11.76
N SER A 188 -7.36 -24.48 10.45
CA SER A 188 -5.99 -24.50 9.92
C SER A 188 -5.35 -23.11 9.82
N MET A 189 -6.15 -22.03 9.94
CA MET A 189 -5.68 -20.66 9.85
C MET A 189 -4.57 -20.38 10.88
N GLY A 190 -3.41 -19.90 10.44
CA GLY A 190 -2.25 -19.64 11.30
C GLY A 190 -1.49 -20.87 11.76
N GLU A 191 -1.88 -22.10 11.36
CA GLU A 191 -1.21 -23.33 11.74
C GLU A 191 -0.28 -23.85 10.63
N GLY A 192 0.76 -24.56 11.03
CA GLY A 192 1.74 -25.19 10.15
C GLY A 192 2.91 -25.71 10.98
N ALA A 193 3.48 -26.85 10.62
CA ALA A 193 4.51 -27.53 11.41
C ALA A 193 5.76 -26.68 11.70
N ASP A 194 6.06 -25.70 10.86
CA ASP A 194 7.19 -24.79 10.97
C ASP A 194 6.77 -23.31 10.88
N LYS A 195 5.49 -23.00 11.08
CA LYS A 195 4.97 -21.64 10.93
C LYS A 195 5.13 -20.87 12.23
N ALA A 196 5.99 -19.85 12.22
CA ALA A 196 6.08 -18.91 13.33
C ALA A 196 4.83 -18.02 13.37
N ARG A 197 4.35 -17.70 14.56
CA ARG A 197 3.15 -16.88 14.74
C ARG A 197 3.41 -15.45 14.28
N SER A 198 2.57 -14.95 13.38
CA SER A 198 2.60 -13.58 12.89
C SER A 198 2.12 -12.56 13.94
N GLN A 199 2.47 -11.30 13.74
CA GLN A 199 1.98 -10.18 14.56
C GLN A 199 1.14 -9.25 13.68
N LEU A 200 0.02 -8.77 14.22
CA LEU A 200 -0.74 -7.67 13.64
C LEU A 200 -0.62 -6.46 14.57
N MET A 201 -0.15 -5.35 14.03
CA MET A 201 0.03 -4.09 14.74
C MET A 201 -0.92 -3.03 14.23
N ILE A 202 -1.74 -2.45 15.11
CA ILE A 202 -2.67 -1.37 14.79
C ILE A 202 -2.09 -0.05 15.31
N LEU A 203 -1.91 0.89 14.39
CA LEU A 203 -1.39 2.23 14.65
C LEU A 203 -2.41 3.29 14.20
N ASP A 204 -2.60 4.32 14.99
CA ASP A 204 -3.25 5.55 14.56
C ASP A 204 -2.24 6.50 13.92
N ARG A 205 -2.69 7.41 13.07
CA ARG A 205 -1.78 8.33 12.34
C ARG A 205 -0.98 9.27 13.26
N GLY A 206 -1.41 9.47 14.49
CA GLY A 206 -0.72 10.30 15.47
C GLY A 206 0.64 9.76 15.95
N PHE A 207 1.05 8.56 15.53
CA PHE A 207 2.38 8.02 15.88
C PHE A 207 3.52 8.72 15.14
N ASP A 208 3.28 9.22 13.94
CA ASP A 208 4.25 9.96 13.12
C ASP A 208 3.48 10.95 12.22
N ALA A 209 3.48 12.20 12.61
CA ALA A 209 2.87 13.27 11.83
C ALA A 209 3.88 14.02 10.96
N THR A 210 5.16 13.72 11.10
CA THR A 210 6.23 14.38 10.34
C THR A 210 6.40 13.76 8.96
N SER A 211 6.43 12.42 8.87
CA SER A 211 6.64 11.73 7.59
C SER A 211 5.64 12.13 6.49
N PRO A 212 4.33 12.35 6.76
CA PRO A 212 3.38 12.79 5.73
C PRO A 212 3.62 14.18 5.17
N LEU A 213 4.34 15.03 5.91
CA LEU A 213 4.57 16.43 5.53
C LEU A 213 5.88 16.65 4.77
N LEU A 214 6.72 15.64 4.69
CA LEU A 214 8.03 15.74 4.05
C LEU A 214 7.99 15.20 2.62
N HIS A 215 8.60 15.93 1.69
CA HIS A 215 8.86 15.40 0.37
C HIS A 215 9.86 14.23 0.47
N GLU A 216 9.54 13.15 -0.22
CA GLU A 216 10.41 11.99 -0.39
C GLU A 216 11.02 11.99 -1.79
N LEU A 217 12.34 11.75 -1.91
CA LEU A 217 13.06 11.85 -3.17
C LEU A 217 13.28 10.50 -3.87
N THR A 218 12.38 9.53 -3.64
CA THR A 218 12.32 8.31 -4.43
C THR A 218 11.49 8.50 -5.70
N LEU A 219 11.70 7.65 -6.70
CA LEU A 219 10.98 7.76 -7.97
C LEU A 219 9.46 7.76 -7.76
N GLN A 220 8.93 6.82 -6.98
CA GLN A 220 7.49 6.71 -6.75
C GLN A 220 6.92 7.92 -6.04
N ALA A 221 7.54 8.34 -4.94
CA ALA A 221 7.07 9.49 -4.18
C ALA A 221 7.06 10.75 -5.05
N MET A 222 8.16 11.02 -5.76
CA MET A 222 8.25 12.20 -6.64
C MET A 222 7.26 12.14 -7.79
N THR A 223 7.01 10.95 -8.34
CA THR A 223 6.04 10.78 -9.43
C THR A 223 4.64 11.18 -8.99
N HIS A 224 4.19 10.68 -7.85
CA HIS A 224 2.82 10.97 -7.34
C HIS A 224 2.68 12.35 -6.70
N ASP A 225 3.79 12.92 -6.20
CA ASP A 225 3.79 14.22 -5.54
C ASP A 225 3.92 15.39 -6.54
N LEU A 226 4.74 15.22 -7.58
CA LEU A 226 5.09 16.31 -8.49
C LEU A 226 4.40 16.25 -9.85
N LEU A 227 3.89 15.08 -10.26
CA LEU A 227 3.28 14.87 -11.56
C LEU A 227 1.78 14.59 -11.41
N ASP A 228 1.04 14.86 -12.47
CA ASP A 228 -0.39 14.57 -12.51
C ASP A 228 -0.61 13.09 -12.84
N ILE A 229 -0.77 12.28 -11.78
CA ILE A 229 -1.00 10.84 -11.86
C ILE A 229 -2.40 10.53 -11.35
N GLU A 230 -3.27 10.13 -12.24
CA GLU A 230 -4.63 9.69 -11.90
C GLU A 230 -4.77 8.17 -12.06
N ASN A 231 -5.19 7.48 -11.00
CA ASN A 231 -5.38 6.02 -11.01
C ASN A 231 -4.13 5.25 -11.47
N ASP A 232 -2.94 5.67 -11.01
CA ASP A 232 -1.63 5.12 -11.37
C ASP A 232 -1.29 5.22 -12.87
N VAL A 233 -1.97 6.08 -13.62
CA VAL A 233 -1.72 6.32 -15.05
C VAL A 233 -0.90 7.58 -15.24
N TYR A 234 0.28 7.42 -15.83
CA TYR A 234 1.12 8.51 -16.28
C TYR A 234 0.83 8.87 -17.74
N ARG A 235 0.50 10.13 -18.00
CA ARG A 235 0.23 10.67 -19.33
C ARG A 235 1.31 11.65 -19.74
N TYR A 236 1.84 11.49 -20.94
CA TYR A 236 2.84 12.40 -21.47
C TYR A 236 2.83 12.46 -23.00
N GLU A 237 3.25 13.59 -23.56
CA GLU A 237 3.40 13.78 -24.99
C GLU A 237 4.82 13.40 -25.43
N THR A 238 4.93 12.61 -26.50
CA THR A 238 6.22 12.34 -27.12
C THR A 238 6.62 13.52 -27.99
N GLY A 239 7.74 14.17 -27.68
CA GLY A 239 8.25 15.30 -28.46
C GLY A 239 8.64 14.87 -29.90
N GLY A 240 8.27 15.68 -30.87
CA GLY A 240 8.58 15.47 -32.31
C GLY A 240 7.52 16.11 -33.21
N ASN A 241 7.72 16.05 -34.53
CA ASN A 241 6.75 16.56 -35.51
C ASN A 241 5.41 15.81 -35.50
N ASP A 242 5.38 14.58 -35.00
CA ASP A 242 4.17 13.79 -34.70
C ASP A 242 4.10 13.55 -33.18
N SER A 243 3.61 14.54 -32.41
CA SER A 243 3.37 14.34 -30.99
C SER A 243 2.23 13.34 -30.81
N VAL A 244 2.50 12.27 -30.06
CA VAL A 244 1.51 11.25 -29.71
C VAL A 244 1.38 11.22 -28.20
N ASP A 245 0.15 11.36 -27.72
CA ASP A 245 -0.17 11.16 -26.32
C ASP A 245 0.05 9.70 -25.94
N LYS A 246 0.85 9.48 -24.92
CA LYS A 246 1.08 8.16 -24.34
C LYS A 246 0.49 8.08 -22.95
N GLU A 247 -0.15 6.95 -22.70
CA GLU A 247 -0.62 6.56 -21.37
C GLU A 247 0.12 5.29 -20.93
N VAL A 248 0.65 5.32 -19.71
CA VAL A 248 1.36 4.18 -19.11
C VAL A 248 0.86 3.94 -17.72
N LEU A 249 0.48 2.70 -17.42
CA LEU A 249 0.07 2.27 -16.09
C LEU A 249 1.33 1.90 -15.27
N LEU A 250 1.48 2.55 -14.12
CA LEU A 250 2.58 2.34 -13.17
C LEU A 250 2.15 1.32 -12.10
N ASP A 251 2.27 0.04 -12.42
CA ASP A 251 1.79 -1.05 -11.57
C ASP A 251 2.83 -2.18 -11.39
N GLU A 252 2.46 -3.22 -10.65
CA GLU A 252 3.28 -4.42 -10.40
C GLU A 252 3.60 -5.22 -11.69
N ASN A 253 2.99 -4.90 -12.83
CA ASN A 253 3.28 -5.53 -14.12
C ASN A 253 4.41 -4.85 -14.88
N ASP A 254 4.86 -3.69 -14.44
CA ASP A 254 6.03 -3.01 -14.99
C ASP A 254 7.28 -3.29 -14.15
N ASP A 255 8.10 -4.21 -14.63
CA ASP A 255 9.31 -4.66 -13.93
C ASP A 255 10.29 -3.50 -13.65
N LEU A 256 10.39 -2.49 -14.57
CA LEU A 256 11.25 -1.33 -14.37
C LEU A 256 10.70 -0.40 -13.28
N TRP A 257 9.37 -0.27 -13.20
CA TRP A 257 8.72 0.46 -12.12
C TRP A 257 9.00 -0.22 -10.78
N VAL A 258 8.70 -1.51 -10.67
CA VAL A 258 8.90 -2.30 -9.45
C VAL A 258 10.35 -2.28 -8.98
N GLU A 259 11.32 -2.36 -9.91
CA GLU A 259 12.74 -2.32 -9.56
C GLU A 259 13.21 -0.95 -9.07
N ASN A 260 12.64 0.14 -9.61
CA ASN A 260 13.19 1.49 -9.40
C ASN A 260 12.34 2.38 -8.49
N ARG A 261 11.07 2.09 -8.27
CA ARG A 261 10.12 2.96 -7.55
C ARG A 261 10.60 3.43 -6.18
N HIS A 262 11.28 2.56 -5.41
CA HIS A 262 11.79 2.86 -4.08
C HIS A 262 13.24 3.38 -4.06
N LYS A 263 13.89 3.50 -5.22
CA LYS A 263 15.24 4.05 -5.31
C LYS A 263 15.19 5.58 -5.34
N HIS A 264 16.21 6.18 -4.76
CA HIS A 264 16.40 7.63 -4.84
C HIS A 264 16.53 8.08 -6.30
N ILE A 265 15.91 9.20 -6.67
CA ILE A 265 15.83 9.68 -8.06
C ILE A 265 17.21 9.82 -8.74
N ALA A 266 18.24 10.20 -7.98
CA ALA A 266 19.61 10.30 -8.50
C ALA A 266 20.16 8.95 -8.96
N VAL A 267 19.82 7.86 -8.27
CA VAL A 267 20.21 6.49 -8.65
C VAL A 267 19.40 6.04 -9.88
N VAL A 268 18.09 6.28 -9.87
CA VAL A 268 17.20 5.92 -10.97
C VAL A 268 17.66 6.56 -12.29
N SER A 269 17.94 7.86 -12.27
CA SER A 269 18.43 8.58 -13.46
C SER A 269 19.69 7.96 -14.05
N GLN A 270 20.62 7.52 -13.21
CA GLN A 270 21.85 6.85 -13.65
C GLN A 270 21.58 5.45 -14.20
N GLU A 271 20.76 4.65 -13.50
CA GLU A 271 20.47 3.27 -13.88
C GLU A 271 19.66 3.17 -15.18
N VAL A 272 18.62 4.00 -15.31
CA VAL A 272 17.82 4.05 -16.53
C VAL A 272 18.67 4.48 -17.74
N THR A 273 19.52 5.51 -17.58
CA THR A 273 20.45 5.96 -18.62
C THR A 273 21.43 4.84 -19.01
N LYS A 274 21.99 4.14 -18.03
CA LYS A 274 22.91 3.02 -18.26
C LYS A 274 22.20 1.83 -18.93
N GLY A 275 20.97 1.54 -18.50
CA GLY A 275 20.12 0.51 -19.12
C GLY A 275 19.85 0.81 -20.59
N LEU A 276 19.46 2.06 -20.89
CA LEU A 276 19.19 2.51 -22.26
C LEU A 276 20.43 2.43 -23.16
N LYS A 277 21.61 2.82 -22.65
CA LYS A 277 22.89 2.69 -23.37
C LYS A 277 23.23 1.25 -23.68
N LYS A 278 23.20 0.36 -22.69
CA LYS A 278 23.45 -1.08 -22.87
C LYS A 278 22.48 -1.70 -23.88
N PHE A 279 21.21 -1.30 -23.82
CA PHE A 279 20.19 -1.76 -24.73
C PHE A 279 20.47 -1.27 -26.16
N SER A 280 20.89 -0.02 -26.34
CA SER A 280 21.28 0.55 -27.64
C SER A 280 22.53 -0.13 -28.22
N GLU A 281 23.54 -0.43 -27.39
CA GLU A 281 24.76 -1.13 -27.80
C GLU A 281 24.48 -2.56 -28.24
N SER A 282 23.58 -3.28 -27.55
CA SER A 282 23.14 -4.63 -27.95
C SER A 282 22.48 -4.62 -29.34
N LYS A 283 21.80 -3.53 -29.71
CA LYS A 283 21.22 -3.33 -31.05
C LYS A 283 22.28 -3.16 -32.15
N ALA A 284 23.37 -2.46 -31.84
CA ALA A 284 24.47 -2.28 -32.79
C ALA A 284 25.16 -3.63 -33.09
N GLY A 285 25.37 -4.47 -32.06
CA GLY A 285 25.90 -5.83 -32.24
C GLY A 285 24.96 -6.75 -33.05
N MET A 286 23.65 -6.69 -32.81
CA MET A 286 22.67 -7.49 -33.56
C MET A 286 22.62 -7.15 -35.06
N LYS A 287 22.82 -5.87 -35.44
CA LYS A 287 22.85 -5.46 -36.85
C LYS A 287 24.12 -5.94 -37.58
N ALA A 288 25.21 -6.11 -36.85
CA ALA A 288 26.49 -6.54 -37.44
C ALA A 288 26.55 -8.06 -37.70
N ASP A 289 25.76 -8.88 -37.00
CA ASP A 289 25.86 -10.35 -37.00
C ASP A 289 24.83 -11.06 -37.91
N ALA A 290 23.93 -10.35 -38.56
CA ALA A 290 22.93 -10.98 -39.45
C ALA A 290 23.57 -11.43 -40.77
N LYS A 291 24.12 -12.64 -40.79
CA LYS A 291 24.76 -13.25 -41.97
C LYS A 291 23.87 -14.24 -42.70
N SER A 292 22.68 -14.56 -42.22
CA SER A 292 21.77 -15.51 -42.86
C SER A 292 20.31 -15.04 -42.84
N ILE A 293 19.49 -15.57 -43.80
CA ILE A 293 18.04 -15.35 -43.87
C ILE A 293 17.34 -15.81 -42.59
N LYS A 294 17.90 -16.84 -41.90
CA LYS A 294 17.38 -17.36 -40.63
C LYS A 294 17.61 -16.40 -39.49
N ASP A 295 18.74 -15.70 -39.46
CA ASP A 295 19.06 -14.66 -38.51
C ASP A 295 18.17 -13.43 -38.70
N LEU A 296 17.92 -13.06 -39.96
CA LEU A 296 17.01 -11.98 -40.31
C LEU A 296 15.57 -12.28 -39.88
N SER A 297 15.11 -13.51 -40.09
CA SER A 297 13.77 -13.98 -39.64
C SER A 297 13.63 -13.97 -38.12
N MET A 298 14.67 -14.39 -37.37
CA MET A 298 14.69 -14.30 -35.93
C MET A 298 14.71 -12.84 -35.43
N MET A 299 15.42 -11.96 -36.10
CA MET A 299 15.44 -10.52 -35.78
C MET A 299 14.05 -9.89 -35.97
N ILE A 300 13.37 -10.18 -37.07
CA ILE A 300 12.02 -9.66 -37.34
C ILE A 300 11.04 -10.14 -36.28
N LYS A 301 11.12 -11.40 -35.85
CA LYS A 301 10.29 -11.95 -34.78
C LYS A 301 10.54 -11.33 -33.40
N LYS A 302 11.77 -10.89 -33.12
CA LYS A 302 12.16 -10.20 -31.88
C LYS A 302 11.90 -8.68 -31.91
N MET A 303 11.69 -8.10 -33.11
CA MET A 303 11.49 -6.65 -33.26
C MET A 303 10.34 -6.07 -32.39
N PRO A 304 9.15 -6.68 -32.30
CA PRO A 304 8.07 -6.13 -31.49
C PRO A 304 8.41 -6.13 -30.00
N GLN A 305 9.06 -7.19 -29.51
CA GLN A 305 9.49 -7.29 -28.12
C GLN A 305 10.59 -6.27 -27.82
N TYR A 306 11.51 -6.07 -28.76
CA TYR A 306 12.56 -5.09 -28.67
C TYR A 306 12.01 -3.65 -28.61
N GLN A 307 11.01 -3.35 -29.45
CA GLN A 307 10.34 -2.04 -29.45
C GLN A 307 9.59 -1.80 -28.14
N LYS A 308 8.99 -2.85 -27.56
CA LYS A 308 8.30 -2.77 -26.27
C LYS A 308 9.28 -2.43 -25.14
N GLU A 309 10.44 -3.08 -25.08
CA GLU A 309 11.48 -2.81 -24.09
C GLU A 309 12.06 -1.39 -24.25
N LEU A 310 12.33 -0.95 -25.46
CA LEU A 310 12.79 0.41 -25.73
C LEU A 310 11.77 1.46 -25.24
N ASN A 311 10.50 1.21 -25.51
CA ASN A 311 9.43 2.10 -25.06
C ASN A 311 9.35 2.17 -23.52
N LYS A 312 9.54 1.04 -22.81
CA LYS A 312 9.61 1.04 -21.35
C LYS A 312 10.75 1.93 -20.84
N PHE A 313 11.97 1.71 -21.31
CA PHE A 313 13.11 2.54 -20.90
C PHE A 313 12.92 4.02 -21.22
N SER A 314 12.36 4.33 -22.41
CA SER A 314 12.05 5.71 -22.80
C SER A 314 11.03 6.35 -21.87
N THR A 315 9.99 5.63 -21.48
CA THR A 315 8.96 6.12 -20.57
C THR A 315 9.54 6.43 -19.19
N HIS A 316 10.31 5.49 -18.60
CA HIS A 316 10.92 5.70 -17.28
C HIS A 316 12.00 6.78 -17.28
N PHE A 317 12.71 6.94 -18.40
CA PHE A 317 13.63 8.06 -18.57
C PHE A 317 12.88 9.39 -18.56
N HIS A 318 11.81 9.51 -19.33
CA HIS A 318 10.97 10.72 -19.37
C HIS A 318 10.35 11.01 -18.00
N LEU A 319 9.85 9.98 -17.31
CA LEU A 319 9.28 10.10 -15.97
C LEU A 319 10.31 10.67 -14.98
N ALA A 320 11.53 10.12 -14.96
CA ALA A 320 12.60 10.59 -14.07
C ALA A 320 13.06 12.02 -14.42
N GLU A 321 13.12 12.34 -15.72
CA GLU A 321 13.47 13.68 -16.20
C GLU A 321 12.44 14.72 -15.79
N GLU A 322 11.14 14.44 -15.93
CA GLU A 322 10.06 15.33 -15.50
C GLU A 322 10.05 15.53 -13.98
N CYS A 323 10.24 14.47 -13.19
CA CYS A 323 10.40 14.59 -11.74
C CYS A 323 11.56 15.54 -11.38
N MET A 324 12.72 15.35 -12.00
CA MET A 324 13.89 16.22 -11.78
C MET A 324 13.66 17.66 -12.23
N ARG A 325 12.97 17.87 -13.35
CA ARG A 325 12.63 19.20 -13.85
C ARG A 325 11.73 19.96 -12.87
N LYS A 326 10.69 19.29 -12.35
CA LYS A 326 9.79 19.86 -11.34
C LYS A 326 10.51 20.15 -10.03
N TYR A 327 11.34 19.22 -9.57
CA TYR A 327 12.14 19.37 -8.35
C TYR A 327 13.05 20.60 -8.40
N GLN A 328 13.73 20.85 -9.51
CA GLN A 328 14.62 22.00 -9.69
C GLN A 328 13.89 23.35 -9.77
N GLN A 329 12.58 23.38 -9.92
CA GLN A 329 11.78 24.60 -9.96
C GLN A 329 11.53 25.24 -8.58
N GLY A 330 12.23 24.81 -7.55
CA GLY A 330 12.19 25.40 -6.21
C GLY A 330 11.94 24.40 -5.08
N ILE A 331 11.49 23.18 -5.40
CA ILE A 331 11.23 22.11 -4.43
C ILE A 331 12.53 21.65 -3.77
N ASP A 332 13.67 21.71 -4.47
CA ASP A 332 15.00 21.44 -3.94
C ASP A 332 15.33 22.27 -2.69
N LYS A 333 14.96 23.55 -2.69
CA LYS A 333 15.17 24.45 -1.55
C LYS A 333 14.21 24.14 -0.42
N LEU A 334 12.96 23.81 -0.75
CA LEU A 334 11.95 23.42 0.22
C LEU A 334 12.36 22.14 0.94
N CYS A 335 12.71 21.06 0.21
CA CYS A 335 13.19 19.82 0.79
C CYS A 335 14.37 20.00 1.75
N LYS A 336 15.32 20.89 1.44
CA LYS A 336 16.41 21.19 2.35
C LYS A 336 15.92 21.74 3.68
N VAL A 337 15.03 22.74 3.64
CA VAL A 337 14.46 23.34 4.85
C VAL A 337 13.65 22.33 5.64
N GLU A 338 12.81 21.55 4.98
CA GLU A 338 12.01 20.48 5.61
C GLU A 338 12.90 19.48 6.36
N GLN A 339 13.97 19.03 5.73
CA GLN A 339 14.90 18.08 6.34
C GLN A 339 15.65 18.69 7.54
N ASP A 340 16.10 19.94 7.43
CA ASP A 340 16.75 20.67 8.53
C ASP A 340 15.78 20.82 9.72
N LEU A 341 14.52 21.10 9.46
CA LEU A 341 13.48 21.21 10.46
C LEU A 341 13.14 19.86 11.10
N ALA A 342 12.89 18.83 10.30
CA ALA A 342 12.53 17.50 10.79
C ALA A 342 13.66 16.87 11.61
N MET A 343 14.90 17.03 11.18
CA MET A 343 16.08 16.51 11.87
C MET A 343 16.56 17.39 13.03
N GLN A 344 16.07 18.64 13.12
CA GLN A 344 16.51 19.68 14.06
C GLN A 344 18.01 20.02 13.98
N VAL A 345 18.65 19.53 12.93
CA VAL A 345 20.04 19.82 12.60
C VAL A 345 20.19 20.04 11.10
N ASP A 346 21.10 20.91 10.70
CA ASP A 346 21.42 21.12 9.29
C ASP A 346 22.25 19.97 8.69
N ALA A 347 22.65 20.12 7.44
CA ALA A 347 23.45 19.10 6.75
C ALA A 347 24.87 18.95 7.32
N GLU A 348 25.36 19.95 8.01
CA GLU A 348 26.65 19.98 8.69
C GLU A 348 26.59 19.42 10.13
N GLY A 349 25.37 19.09 10.63
CA GLY A 349 25.13 18.56 11.98
C GLY A 349 24.99 19.63 13.05
N GLU A 350 24.92 20.91 12.67
CA GLU A 350 24.71 22.02 13.61
C GLU A 350 23.22 22.16 13.92
N ARG A 351 22.90 22.38 15.21
CA ARG A 351 21.51 22.56 15.64
C ARG A 351 20.88 23.80 14.99
N VAL A 352 19.72 23.63 14.36
CA VAL A 352 18.94 24.72 13.77
C VAL A 352 18.33 25.55 14.89
N ARG A 353 18.85 26.78 15.08
CA ARG A 353 18.45 27.70 16.16
C ARG A 353 17.51 28.83 15.70
N ASP A 354 17.25 28.92 14.41
CA ASP A 354 16.39 29.98 13.85
C ASP A 354 14.92 29.62 14.11
N PRO A 355 14.19 30.41 14.93
CA PRO A 355 12.78 30.16 15.21
C PRO A 355 11.88 30.11 13.97
N MET A 356 12.24 30.85 12.92
CA MET A 356 11.49 30.85 11.65
C MET A 356 11.68 29.55 10.85
N LYS A 357 12.78 28.81 11.07
CA LYS A 357 13.05 27.50 10.45
C LYS A 357 12.51 26.33 11.27
N LEU A 358 12.12 26.57 12.51
CA LEU A 358 11.70 25.54 13.47
C LEU A 358 10.18 25.25 13.45
N MET A 359 9.44 25.80 12.50
CA MET A 359 7.99 25.97 12.64
C MET A 359 7.16 24.72 12.43
N VAL A 360 7.46 23.90 11.45
CA VAL A 360 6.62 22.74 11.13
C VAL A 360 6.92 21.55 12.05
N PRO A 361 8.17 21.16 12.30
CA PRO A 361 8.48 20.07 13.25
C PRO A 361 8.16 20.44 14.70
N LEU A 362 8.37 21.71 15.10
CA LEU A 362 7.98 22.18 16.44
C LEU A 362 6.49 22.08 16.69
N LEU A 363 5.68 22.18 15.65
CA LEU A 363 4.23 22.03 15.73
C LEU A 363 3.82 20.58 15.93
N ILE A 364 4.53 19.63 15.36
CA ILE A 364 4.04 18.27 15.14
C ILE A 364 4.92 17.18 15.80
N ASP A 365 6.20 17.44 16.03
CA ASP A 365 7.09 16.44 16.63
C ASP A 365 7.02 16.46 18.16
N PRO A 366 6.46 15.42 18.81
CA PRO A 366 6.41 15.32 20.26
C PRO A 366 7.79 15.16 20.92
N ALA A 367 8.85 14.88 20.16
CA ALA A 367 10.21 14.78 20.67
C ALA A 367 10.89 16.14 20.90
N VAL A 368 10.31 17.24 20.37
CA VAL A 368 10.83 18.59 20.55
C VAL A 368 10.85 18.99 22.03
N GLU A 369 11.96 19.55 22.47
CA GLU A 369 12.13 20.04 23.83
C GLU A 369 11.02 21.05 24.19
N PRO A 370 10.47 21.04 25.43
CA PRO A 370 9.37 21.93 25.82
C PRO A 370 9.69 23.42 25.67
N CYS A 371 10.96 23.79 25.82
CA CYS A 371 11.42 25.18 25.65
C CYS A 371 11.44 25.66 24.18
N ASP A 372 11.45 24.75 23.24
CA ASP A 372 11.48 25.04 21.81
C ASP A 372 10.08 24.98 21.17
N ARG A 373 9.03 24.66 21.94
CA ARG A 373 7.66 24.57 21.45
C ARG A 373 7.03 25.94 21.23
N ILE A 374 6.12 26.01 20.28
CA ILE A 374 5.42 27.24 19.90
C ILE A 374 4.33 27.58 20.91
N THR A 375 4.25 28.86 21.30
CA THR A 375 3.11 29.41 22.04
C THR A 375 2.01 29.82 21.06
N GLU A 376 0.77 29.94 21.56
CA GLU A 376 -0.37 30.38 20.75
C GLU A 376 -0.12 31.75 20.09
N GLU A 377 0.49 32.69 20.82
CA GLU A 377 0.87 34.01 20.32
C GLU A 377 1.88 33.93 19.16
N ASN A 378 2.85 33.01 19.26
CA ASN A 378 3.84 32.81 18.20
C ASN A 378 3.22 32.13 16.98
N LEU A 379 2.29 31.20 17.17
CA LEU A 379 1.54 30.58 16.09
C LEU A 379 0.70 31.63 15.34
N GLU A 380 0.00 32.51 16.05
CA GLU A 380 -0.78 33.58 15.41
C GLU A 380 0.10 34.55 14.60
N LYS A 381 1.21 34.99 15.17
CA LYS A 381 2.17 35.84 14.45
C LYS A 381 2.70 35.17 13.18
N LEU A 382 2.90 33.90 13.25
CA LEU A 382 3.36 33.07 12.16
C LEU A 382 2.35 33.00 11.02
N LEU A 383 1.11 32.63 11.34
CA LEU A 383 0.01 32.56 10.40
C LEU A 383 -0.24 33.92 9.71
N GLN A 384 -0.14 35.01 10.48
CA GLN A 384 -0.23 36.37 9.93
C GLN A 384 0.94 36.68 8.99
N HIS A 385 2.16 36.32 9.36
CA HIS A 385 3.34 36.56 8.53
C HIS A 385 3.34 35.72 7.24
N ALA A 386 2.86 34.50 7.31
CA ALA A 386 2.71 33.59 6.18
C ALA A 386 1.48 33.93 5.30
N ASN A 387 0.64 34.89 5.72
CA ASN A 387 -0.61 35.25 5.05
C ASN A 387 -1.56 34.05 4.84
N ILE A 388 -1.63 33.18 5.86
CA ILE A 388 -2.45 31.94 5.85
C ILE A 388 -3.91 32.33 6.17
N ASP A 389 -4.84 31.81 5.38
CA ASP A 389 -6.27 32.06 5.55
C ASP A 389 -6.83 31.41 6.82
N MET A 390 -7.93 31.91 7.34
CA MET A 390 -8.60 31.39 8.55
C MET A 390 -9.03 29.93 8.38
N VAL A 391 -9.40 29.49 7.18
CA VAL A 391 -9.78 28.11 6.89
C VAL A 391 -8.56 27.16 7.05
N GLU A 392 -7.40 27.59 6.59
CA GLU A 392 -6.15 26.83 6.73
C GLU A 392 -5.65 26.81 8.19
N LYS A 393 -5.99 27.83 9.01
CA LYS A 393 -5.73 27.84 10.44
C LYS A 393 -6.47 26.70 11.16
N ASP A 394 -7.70 26.39 10.76
CA ASP A 394 -8.48 25.33 11.35
C ASP A 394 -7.84 23.95 11.12
N THR A 395 -7.15 23.75 10.01
CA THR A 395 -6.38 22.53 9.72
C THR A 395 -5.32 22.26 10.79
N LEU A 396 -4.54 23.29 11.16
CA LEU A 396 -3.54 23.16 12.22
C LEU A 396 -4.19 22.86 13.59
N THR A 397 -5.33 23.50 13.87
CA THR A 397 -6.08 23.25 15.10
C THR A 397 -6.64 21.82 15.14
N ASN A 398 -7.08 21.30 13.99
CA ASN A 398 -7.60 19.95 13.84
C ASN A 398 -6.53 18.86 14.06
N ALA A 399 -5.23 19.17 13.95
CA ALA A 399 -4.16 18.22 14.30
C ALA A 399 -4.26 17.71 15.75
N SER A 400 -4.92 18.45 16.63
CA SER A 400 -5.23 18.02 18.00
C SER A 400 -6.11 16.76 18.05
N TYR A 401 -6.95 16.52 17.04
CA TYR A 401 -7.75 15.29 16.94
C TYR A 401 -6.90 14.03 16.70
N LEU A 402 -5.73 14.20 16.12
CA LEU A 402 -4.72 13.14 15.97
C LEU A 402 -3.92 12.90 17.26
N GLY A 403 -4.26 13.60 18.37
CA GLY A 403 -3.49 13.58 19.61
C GLY A 403 -2.23 14.47 19.57
N LEU A 404 -2.07 15.29 18.55
CA LEU A 404 -0.95 16.21 18.38
C LEU A 404 -1.26 17.54 19.03
N ASN A 405 -0.48 17.92 20.04
CA ASN A 405 -0.64 19.20 20.72
C ASN A 405 0.33 20.22 20.10
N ILE A 406 -0.17 21.04 19.18
CA ILE A 406 0.60 22.06 18.48
C ILE A 406 1.04 23.15 19.45
N VAL A 407 0.16 23.57 20.36
CA VAL A 407 0.44 24.60 21.34
C VAL A 407 0.68 24.01 22.73
N THR A 408 1.70 24.45 23.42
CA THR A 408 2.00 24.02 24.78
C THR A 408 1.16 24.78 25.80
N ASP A 409 0.19 24.09 26.40
CA ASP A 409 -0.31 24.43 27.71
C ASP A 409 0.66 23.91 28.78
N GLN A 410 1.02 24.76 29.73
CA GLN A 410 1.82 24.38 30.89
C GLN A 410 1.13 23.21 31.61
N GLY A 411 1.73 22.04 31.57
CA GLY A 411 1.28 20.86 32.34
C GLY A 411 0.83 19.63 31.55
N ARG A 412 0.85 19.62 30.22
CA ARG A 412 0.48 18.42 29.45
C ARG A 412 1.59 17.35 29.46
N LYS A 413 1.18 16.09 29.60
CA LYS A 413 2.08 14.93 29.57
C LYS A 413 2.83 14.88 28.25
N ARG A 414 4.13 14.62 28.32
CA ARG A 414 4.98 14.34 27.15
C ARG A 414 4.41 13.11 26.42
N VAL A 415 4.13 13.26 25.14
CA VAL A 415 3.78 12.13 24.28
C VAL A 415 5.03 11.26 24.12
N TRP A 416 4.86 9.95 24.32
CA TRP A 416 5.97 9.04 24.13
C TRP A 416 6.31 8.91 22.65
N THR A 417 7.59 8.93 22.33
CA THR A 417 8.12 8.64 21.00
C THR A 417 9.14 7.52 21.08
N PRO A 418 9.19 6.62 20.11
CA PRO A 418 10.26 5.62 20.06
C PRO A 418 11.61 6.32 19.95
N SER A 419 12.65 5.75 20.60
CA SER A 419 14.00 6.25 20.46
C SER A 419 14.46 6.07 19.00
N ARG A 420 14.90 7.16 18.39
CA ARG A 420 15.42 7.13 17.01
C ARG A 420 16.73 6.37 16.96
N LYS A 421 16.86 5.50 15.97
CA LYS A 421 18.08 4.70 15.78
C LYS A 421 19.07 5.46 14.90
N GLU A 422 20.32 5.51 15.31
CA GLU A 422 21.41 6.00 14.46
C GLU A 422 21.73 4.97 13.38
N ARG A 423 21.73 5.40 12.11
CA ARG A 423 21.93 4.55 10.92
C ARG A 423 23.19 4.97 10.17
N ALA A 424 24.35 4.88 10.85
CA ALA A 424 25.64 5.35 10.33
C ALA A 424 26.09 4.69 9.01
N ASN A 425 25.53 3.51 8.67
CA ASN A 425 25.93 2.74 7.49
C ASN A 425 24.97 2.90 6.29
N GLU A 426 23.89 3.65 6.43
CA GLU A 426 22.96 3.89 5.33
C GLU A 426 23.45 5.09 4.50
N GLN A 427 23.31 5.00 3.17
CA GLN A 427 23.64 6.11 2.29
C GLN A 427 22.62 7.23 2.51
N VAL A 428 23.10 8.37 2.99
CA VAL A 428 22.25 9.53 3.29
C VAL A 428 22.46 10.61 2.25
N TYR A 429 21.37 11.10 1.66
CA TYR A 429 21.38 12.28 0.81
C TYR A 429 21.00 13.50 1.63
N GLN A 430 21.66 14.64 1.40
CA GLN A 430 21.43 15.87 2.19
C GLN A 430 19.97 16.33 2.23
N SER A 431 19.25 16.17 1.12
CA SER A 431 17.85 16.55 1.00
C SER A 431 16.86 15.39 1.26
N SER A 432 17.33 14.25 1.81
CA SER A 432 16.50 13.09 2.13
C SER A 432 17.14 12.33 3.28
N ARG A 433 17.16 12.94 4.48
CA ARG A 433 17.79 12.41 5.71
C ARG A 433 16.79 11.76 6.65
N TRP A 434 15.52 12.20 6.59
CA TRP A 434 14.48 11.70 7.45
C TRP A 434 14.16 10.23 7.13
N VAL A 435 14.13 9.43 8.18
CA VAL A 435 13.64 8.04 8.11
C VAL A 435 12.31 7.98 8.87
N PRO A 436 11.23 7.46 8.28
CA PRO A 436 9.95 7.33 8.96
C PRO A 436 10.07 6.60 10.31
N VAL A 437 9.35 7.10 11.32
CA VAL A 437 9.29 6.48 12.67
C VAL A 437 8.83 5.04 12.60
N LEU A 438 8.01 4.73 11.61
CA LEU A 438 7.52 3.38 11.34
C LEU A 438 8.64 2.34 11.21
N LYS A 439 9.80 2.71 10.60
CA LYS A 439 10.95 1.79 10.47
C LYS A 439 11.45 1.33 11.84
N ASP A 440 11.61 2.27 12.77
CA ASP A 440 12.06 1.98 14.13
C ASP A 440 11.05 1.10 14.87
N ILE A 441 9.73 1.39 14.73
CA ILE A 441 8.65 0.61 15.34
C ILE A 441 8.64 -0.84 14.81
N MET A 442 8.74 -1.02 13.49
CA MET A 442 8.73 -2.36 12.88
C MET A 442 9.95 -3.19 13.30
N GLU A 443 11.14 -2.59 13.28
CA GLU A 443 12.37 -3.26 13.71
C GLU A 443 12.30 -3.67 15.19
N ASP A 444 11.81 -2.78 16.06
CA ASP A 444 11.67 -3.06 17.49
C ASP A 444 10.56 -4.08 17.79
N ALA A 445 9.50 -4.11 16.98
CA ALA A 445 8.47 -5.15 17.07
C ALA A 445 9.03 -6.53 16.72
N ILE A 446 9.84 -6.63 15.66
CA ILE A 446 10.49 -7.86 15.23
C ILE A 446 11.55 -8.32 16.24
N ASP A 447 12.33 -7.38 16.76
CA ASP A 447 13.40 -7.65 17.75
C ASP A 447 12.86 -7.85 19.18
N ASP A 448 11.53 -7.77 19.40
CA ASP A 448 10.84 -7.85 20.71
C ASP A 448 11.36 -6.79 21.74
N LYS A 449 11.69 -5.60 21.23
CA LYS A 449 12.20 -4.46 22.01
C LYS A 449 11.16 -3.36 22.21
N LEU A 450 10.03 -3.45 21.51
CA LEU A 450 9.00 -2.43 21.51
C LEU A 450 8.36 -2.31 22.90
N ASP A 451 8.22 -1.09 23.42
CA ASP A 451 7.71 -0.81 24.76
C ASP A 451 6.28 -1.36 24.93
N MET A 452 6.11 -2.22 25.94
CA MET A 452 4.84 -2.88 26.25
C MET A 452 3.80 -1.93 26.85
N LYS A 453 4.20 -0.78 27.39
CA LYS A 453 3.28 0.22 27.92
C LYS A 453 2.57 0.97 26.81
N HIS A 454 3.31 1.33 25.77
CA HIS A 454 2.80 2.09 24.63
C HIS A 454 2.30 1.19 23.49
N PHE A 455 2.81 -0.04 23.40
CA PHE A 455 2.40 -1.06 22.43
C PHE A 455 2.10 -2.39 23.11
N PRO A 456 1.02 -2.50 23.91
CA PRO A 456 0.65 -3.75 24.56
C PRO A 456 0.13 -4.78 23.55
N PHE A 457 0.22 -6.05 23.95
CA PHE A 457 -0.56 -7.11 23.32
C PHE A 457 -1.98 -7.14 23.86
N LEU A 458 -2.97 -7.37 23.02
CA LEU A 458 -4.37 -7.38 23.40
C LEU A 458 -4.70 -8.50 24.43
N ALA A 459 -4.17 -9.70 24.23
CA ALA A 459 -4.43 -10.87 25.07
C ALA A 459 -3.35 -11.11 26.16
N GLY A 460 -2.60 -10.06 26.51
CA GLY A 460 -1.41 -10.21 27.35
C GLY A 460 -0.23 -10.85 26.58
N ARG A 461 0.96 -10.81 27.20
CA ARG A 461 2.16 -11.38 26.57
C ARG A 461 2.01 -12.91 26.49
N GLN A 462 1.53 -13.42 25.38
CA GLN A 462 1.82 -14.79 25.03
C GLN A 462 3.30 -14.82 24.64
N VAL A 463 4.10 -15.47 25.48
CA VAL A 463 5.52 -15.69 25.20
C VAL A 463 5.59 -16.36 23.84
N ASN A 464 6.00 -15.59 22.82
CA ASN A 464 6.45 -16.22 21.59
C ASN A 464 7.60 -17.13 22.02
N PRO A 465 7.52 -18.44 21.86
CA PRO A 465 8.72 -19.23 21.94
C PRO A 465 9.63 -18.63 20.86
N THR A 466 10.67 -17.91 21.31
CA THR A 466 11.78 -17.58 20.41
C THR A 466 12.04 -18.85 19.63
N TYR A 467 11.84 -18.78 18.31
CA TYR A 467 12.10 -19.90 17.41
C TYR A 467 13.59 -20.17 17.47
N ARG A 468 14.01 -20.91 18.48
CA ARG A 468 15.25 -21.66 18.45
C ARG A 468 14.93 -22.85 17.56
N ALA A 469 15.41 -22.81 16.33
CA ALA A 469 15.43 -24.00 15.50
C ALA A 469 15.84 -25.18 16.39
N PRO A 470 15.05 -26.26 16.45
CA PRO A 470 15.40 -27.39 17.28
C PRO A 470 16.75 -27.91 16.78
N THR A 471 17.79 -27.69 17.56
CA THR A 471 19.13 -28.21 17.35
C THR A 471 19.14 -29.69 17.70
N SER A 472 18.18 -30.46 17.21
CA SER A 472 18.18 -31.88 17.30
C SER A 472 18.94 -32.47 16.12
N ALA A 473 20.07 -33.04 16.37
CA ALA A 473 20.87 -33.75 15.39
C ALA A 473 20.09 -34.88 14.65
N ARG A 474 18.91 -35.27 15.16
CA ARG A 474 17.99 -36.21 14.52
C ARG A 474 17.18 -35.62 13.37
N TYR A 475 17.05 -34.29 13.27
CA TYR A 475 16.37 -33.60 12.19
C TYR A 475 17.33 -32.77 11.32
N GLY A 476 18.60 -33.19 11.27
CA GLY A 476 19.56 -32.65 10.30
C GLY A 476 19.12 -32.95 8.87
N GLN A 477 19.56 -32.14 7.93
CA GLN A 477 19.20 -32.07 6.50
C GLN A 477 19.41 -33.36 5.66
N TRP A 478 19.36 -34.52 6.26
CA TRP A 478 19.62 -35.82 5.63
C TRP A 478 18.46 -36.36 4.80
N HIS A 479 17.23 -35.88 5.05
CA HIS A 479 16.03 -36.24 4.29
C HIS A 479 15.62 -35.11 3.35
N LYS A 480 16.46 -34.82 2.37
CA LYS A 480 15.98 -34.14 1.16
C LYS A 480 15.26 -35.17 0.31
N GLU A 481 13.98 -35.31 0.47
CA GLU A 481 13.15 -35.95 -0.56
C GLU A 481 13.26 -35.09 -1.83
N ARG A 482 13.85 -35.69 -2.86
CA ARG A 482 13.83 -35.19 -4.23
C ARG A 482 12.42 -35.41 -4.77
N GLY A 483 11.66 -34.37 -4.85
CA GLY A 483 10.41 -34.44 -5.61
C GLY A 483 9.32 -33.54 -5.02
N HIS A 484 8.93 -32.57 -5.81
CA HIS A 484 7.74 -31.77 -5.80
C HIS A 484 7.75 -30.43 -5.05
N GLN A 485 7.61 -29.42 -5.90
CA GLN A 485 7.10 -28.07 -5.63
C GLN A 485 7.65 -27.37 -4.39
N THR A 486 8.53 -26.44 -4.65
CA THR A 486 8.89 -25.39 -3.70
C THR A 486 7.63 -24.67 -3.23
N SER A 487 7.00 -25.23 -2.19
CA SER A 487 6.12 -24.44 -1.36
C SER A 487 7.02 -23.35 -0.76
N TYR A 488 6.78 -22.13 -1.12
CA TYR A 488 7.41 -20.99 -0.49
C TYR A 488 7.10 -21.07 1.01
N ARG A 489 8.07 -21.45 1.82
CA ARG A 489 7.97 -21.36 3.27
C ARG A 489 7.94 -19.89 3.61
N SER A 490 6.77 -19.34 3.84
CA SER A 490 6.64 -17.98 4.34
C SER A 490 7.20 -17.94 5.76
N GLY A 491 8.14 -17.02 6.00
CA GLY A 491 8.62 -16.71 7.35
C GLY A 491 7.51 -16.09 8.22
N PRO A 492 7.81 -15.70 9.46
CA PRO A 492 6.89 -14.95 10.29
C PRO A 492 6.54 -13.63 9.63
N ARG A 493 5.27 -13.18 9.77
CA ARG A 493 4.80 -11.92 9.20
C ARG A 493 4.53 -10.88 10.28
N LEU A 494 4.95 -9.66 9.99
CA LEU A 494 4.50 -8.46 10.69
C LEU A 494 3.50 -7.74 9.78
N ILE A 495 2.23 -7.79 10.14
CA ILE A 495 1.17 -7.06 9.46
C ILE A 495 0.99 -5.75 10.21
N VAL A 496 1.21 -4.62 9.57
CA VAL A 496 1.00 -3.30 10.15
C VAL A 496 -0.21 -2.67 9.50
N PHE A 497 -1.14 -2.19 10.30
CA PHE A 497 -2.29 -1.45 9.83
C PHE A 497 -2.28 -0.04 10.43
N ILE A 498 -2.26 0.98 9.57
CA ILE A 498 -2.32 2.39 9.97
C ILE A 498 -3.73 2.90 9.72
N VAL A 499 -4.38 3.37 10.78
CA VAL A 499 -5.69 4.02 10.68
C VAL A 499 -5.47 5.43 10.11
N GLY A 500 -5.46 5.48 8.79
CA GLY A 500 -5.13 6.66 8.00
C GLY A 500 -4.48 6.26 6.67
N GLY A 501 -3.89 7.23 5.99
CA GLY A 501 -3.03 6.98 4.82
C GLY A 501 -1.63 6.53 5.23
N VAL A 502 -0.93 5.92 4.30
CA VAL A 502 0.49 5.51 4.41
C VAL A 502 1.29 6.26 3.36
N THR A 503 2.40 6.87 3.74
CA THR A 503 3.27 7.58 2.82
C THR A 503 4.11 6.64 1.98
N TYR A 504 4.59 7.09 0.82
CA TYR A 504 5.49 6.31 -0.03
C TYR A 504 6.83 5.99 0.68
N SER A 505 7.29 6.88 1.56
CA SER A 505 8.46 6.63 2.41
C SER A 505 8.21 5.51 3.42
N GLU A 506 7.00 5.41 3.99
CA GLU A 506 6.60 4.33 4.89
C GLU A 506 6.42 3.00 4.14
N MET A 507 5.90 3.03 2.91
CA MET A 507 5.87 1.83 2.05
C MET A 507 7.29 1.33 1.79
N ARG A 508 8.20 2.21 1.37
CA ARG A 508 9.60 1.87 1.11
C ARG A 508 10.27 1.21 2.32
N VAL A 509 10.13 1.78 3.51
CA VAL A 509 10.78 1.22 4.71
C VAL A 509 10.20 -0.15 5.11
N ALA A 510 8.96 -0.47 4.77
CA ALA A 510 8.41 -1.82 4.97
C ALA A 510 9.15 -2.87 4.11
N TYR A 511 9.47 -2.53 2.86
CA TYR A 511 10.31 -3.39 1.99
C TYR A 511 11.75 -3.49 2.50
N GLU A 512 12.33 -2.39 2.99
CA GLU A 512 13.67 -2.39 3.58
C GLU A 512 13.74 -3.31 4.80
N VAL A 513 12.79 -3.19 5.74
CA VAL A 513 12.73 -4.06 6.92
C VAL A 513 12.55 -5.53 6.54
N THR A 514 11.72 -5.83 5.55
CA THR A 514 11.59 -7.20 5.01
C THR A 514 12.93 -7.73 4.49
N LYS A 515 13.70 -6.89 3.79
CA LYS A 515 15.01 -7.27 3.24
C LYS A 515 16.04 -7.50 4.35
N ASP A 516 16.05 -6.63 5.36
CA ASP A 516 17.09 -6.58 6.39
C ASP A 516 16.83 -7.57 7.54
N LYS A 517 15.56 -7.85 7.84
CA LYS A 517 15.13 -8.68 8.97
C LYS A 517 14.67 -10.09 8.55
N LYS A 518 15.25 -10.66 7.53
CA LYS A 518 14.90 -12.04 7.13
C LYS A 518 15.03 -13.01 8.31
N PRO A 519 14.10 -13.96 8.51
CA PRO A 519 13.05 -14.39 7.56
C PRO A 519 11.70 -13.66 7.71
N TRP A 520 11.62 -12.51 8.40
CA TRP A 520 10.40 -11.75 8.55
C TRP A 520 9.96 -11.11 7.23
N GLU A 521 8.64 -11.11 7.01
CA GLU A 521 7.98 -10.39 5.93
C GLU A 521 7.06 -9.33 6.54
N VAL A 522 7.19 -8.09 6.10
CA VAL A 522 6.32 -6.97 6.53
C VAL A 522 5.25 -6.74 5.48
N VAL A 523 3.99 -6.65 5.91
CA VAL A 523 2.86 -6.26 5.07
C VAL A 523 2.24 -5.02 5.73
N ILE A 524 2.09 -3.95 4.97
CA ILE A 524 1.55 -2.67 5.47
C ILE A 524 0.19 -2.38 4.85
N GLY A 525 -0.75 -1.95 5.68
CA GLY A 525 -2.11 -1.63 5.29
C GLY A 525 -2.55 -0.23 5.71
N MET A 526 -3.48 0.34 4.94
CA MET A 526 -4.01 1.68 5.12
C MET A 526 -5.50 1.74 4.83
N LEU A 527 -6.15 2.83 5.28
CA LEU A 527 -7.54 3.10 4.93
C LEU A 527 -7.70 3.53 3.47
N PHE A 528 -6.79 4.34 2.96
CA PHE A 528 -6.81 4.87 1.59
C PHE A 528 -5.39 5.27 1.16
N LEU A 529 -5.18 5.33 -0.15
CA LEU A 529 -3.96 5.93 -0.71
C LEU A 529 -4.09 7.45 -0.61
N PRO A 530 -3.17 8.12 0.07
CA PRO A 530 -3.19 9.57 0.08
C PRO A 530 -2.72 10.12 -1.27
N ASN A 531 -3.49 11.02 -1.84
CA ASN A 531 -2.91 12.05 -2.67
C ASN A 531 -2.22 13.05 -1.72
N ALA A 532 -1.11 13.65 -2.11
CA ALA A 532 -0.31 14.53 -1.24
C ALA A 532 -1.13 15.65 -0.56
N LEU A 533 -2.27 16.03 -1.15
CA LEU A 533 -3.21 17.03 -0.63
C LEU A 533 -4.21 16.47 0.40
N ASP A 534 -4.44 15.15 0.44
CA ASP A 534 -5.48 14.54 1.29
C ASP A 534 -5.02 14.35 2.75
N PHE A 535 -3.73 14.55 3.06
CA PHE A 535 -3.23 14.48 4.42
C PHE A 535 -3.49 15.72 5.26
N CYS A 536 -3.72 16.84 4.62
CA CYS A 536 -3.85 18.11 5.30
C CYS A 536 -5.29 18.47 5.69
N PHE A 537 -6.31 17.69 5.30
CA PHE A 537 -7.70 18.12 5.44
C PHE A 537 -8.63 17.05 6.02
#